data_3e40efd7b38efdc1fee8aa67f7e8d3f3
#
_entry.id   3e40efd7b38efdc1fee8aa67f7e8d3f3
#
_cell.length_a   1.000
_cell.length_b   1.000
_cell.length_c   1.000
_cell.angle_alpha   90.00
_cell.angle_beta   90.00
_cell.angle_gamma   90.00
#
_symmetry.space_group_name_H-M   'P 1'
#
loop_
_entity.id
_entity.type
_entity.pdbx_description
1 polymer ?
#
loop_
_entity_poly.entity_id
_entity_poly.type
_entity_poly.pdbx_seq_one_letter_code
_entity_poly.pdbx_strand_id
1 'polypeptide(L)'
;AGDDAAEILLWDLPGFGDSVKLRQRLEKTGFLGWLAQTFDRFRDRPLWCAQQSLKNAREQADIVLYLADAQADPFVSPEVPAELAALAWTNKPVVLVLNQAGLPDAARDEALIAKWREAMGKDHAPAAAFVLDGWSRCWVQEVQFLRSLEEHLPESKRAAFRRVLDGWVEQTHNTAFRASMEHLARGLAGLACDRVAVEESWLDILMAKMHGKNTPQTEEAREKLARALVERSRADMEKLLAIHGLEGVPREKVESIIKELQTKEPGAPPELWALLGGIGSGALGGLAADFKSGGLTFGGGAVLGAILGGLGAYALGQGYRKLKRDGQTVVEWGPEFKREEWRAAAMRYLHVAHLGRGRGRWQEPLPDEQPALWQDKIDEWMTRHESEIEAALDPEKTDETKIAILLTRMMDEILAGLYPGWK
;
A
#
# COMPACT_ATOMS: atom_id res chain seq x y z
N ALA A 1 42.49 5.02 1.35
CA ALA A 1 41.38 4.14 1.61
C ALA A 1 40.46 4.27 0.40
N GLY A 2 40.53 3.31 -0.52
CA GLY A 2 39.66 3.29 -1.69
C GLY A 2 38.23 3.05 -1.22
N ASP A 3 37.38 3.96 -1.59
CA ASP A 3 35.95 3.82 -1.45
C ASP A 3 35.50 2.85 -2.57
N ASP A 4 35.56 1.55 -2.30
CA ASP A 4 34.95 0.56 -3.19
C ASP A 4 33.45 0.76 -3.11
N ALA A 5 32.92 1.56 -4.06
CA ALA A 5 31.48 1.78 -4.21
C ALA A 5 30.84 0.44 -4.55
N ALA A 6 30.33 -0.23 -3.53
CA ALA A 6 29.54 -1.45 -3.71
C ALA A 6 28.17 -1.09 -4.29
N GLU A 7 27.70 -1.85 -5.27
CA GLU A 7 26.40 -1.69 -5.88
C GLU A 7 25.67 -3.05 -5.98
N ILE A 8 24.34 -2.99 -5.99
CA ILE A 8 23.48 -4.14 -6.28
C ILE A 8 22.91 -3.92 -7.68
N LEU A 9 23.24 -4.86 -8.59
CA LEU A 9 22.77 -4.85 -9.97
C LEU A 9 21.64 -5.87 -10.14
N LEU A 10 20.47 -5.41 -10.55
CA LEU A 10 19.36 -6.26 -10.96
C LEU A 10 19.27 -6.26 -12.48
N TRP A 11 19.35 -7.43 -13.08
CA TRP A 11 19.21 -7.59 -14.52
C TRP A 11 17.86 -8.24 -14.84
N ASP A 12 17.07 -7.55 -15.63
CA ASP A 12 15.88 -8.14 -16.25
C ASP A 12 16.35 -8.92 -17.48
N LEU A 13 16.21 -10.24 -17.41
CA LEU A 13 16.59 -11.13 -18.50
C LEU A 13 15.33 -11.52 -19.29
N PRO A 14 15.42 -11.56 -20.64
CA PRO A 14 14.33 -12.10 -21.46
C PRO A 14 13.99 -13.51 -20.99
N GLY A 15 12.71 -13.81 -20.82
CA GLY A 15 12.25 -15.16 -20.53
C GLY A 15 12.70 -16.15 -21.62
N PHE A 16 12.55 -17.44 -21.35
CA PHE A 16 13.02 -18.50 -22.24
C PHE A 16 12.30 -18.55 -23.60
N GLY A 17 11.34 -17.67 -23.86
CA GLY A 17 10.58 -17.59 -25.10
C GLY A 17 9.64 -18.79 -25.26
N ASP A 18 9.73 -19.47 -26.39
CA ASP A 18 8.95 -20.69 -26.65
C ASP A 18 9.58 -21.88 -25.88
N SER A 19 9.12 -22.10 -24.66
CA SER A 19 9.59 -23.14 -23.74
C SER A 19 9.38 -24.56 -24.32
N VAL A 20 8.38 -24.75 -25.18
CA VAL A 20 8.14 -26.02 -25.87
C VAL A 20 9.29 -26.29 -26.86
N LYS A 21 9.69 -25.28 -27.64
CA LYS A 21 10.84 -25.38 -28.52
C LYS A 21 12.16 -25.56 -27.76
N LEU A 22 12.32 -24.84 -26.65
CA LEU A 22 13.47 -25.00 -25.78
C LEU A 22 13.56 -26.45 -25.29
N ARG A 23 12.47 -27.02 -24.79
CA ARG A 23 12.42 -28.41 -24.33
C ARG A 23 12.79 -29.39 -25.47
N GLN A 24 12.18 -29.25 -26.64
CA GLN A 24 12.51 -30.12 -27.79
C GLN A 24 13.97 -30.01 -28.22
N ARG A 25 14.58 -28.83 -28.11
CA ARG A 25 15.99 -28.62 -28.41
C ARG A 25 16.90 -29.29 -27.36
N LEU A 26 16.56 -29.11 -26.07
CA LEU A 26 17.29 -29.74 -24.97
C LEU A 26 17.25 -31.28 -25.05
N GLU A 27 16.12 -31.86 -25.43
CA GLU A 27 15.94 -33.29 -25.62
C GLU A 27 16.79 -33.84 -26.80
N LYS A 28 16.90 -33.06 -27.91
CA LYS A 28 17.64 -33.49 -29.09
C LYS A 28 19.15 -33.33 -29.05
N THR A 29 19.63 -32.23 -28.46
CA THR A 29 21.03 -31.84 -28.53
C THR A 29 21.71 -31.80 -27.18
N GLY A 30 20.96 -31.98 -26.12
CA GLY A 30 21.40 -31.69 -24.77
C GLY A 30 21.68 -30.21 -24.54
N PHE A 31 21.82 -29.82 -23.29
CA PHE A 31 21.97 -28.42 -22.91
C PHE A 31 23.24 -27.77 -23.49
N LEU A 32 24.37 -28.46 -23.40
CA LEU A 32 25.65 -27.97 -23.96
C LEU A 32 25.64 -27.87 -25.49
N GLY A 33 24.99 -28.82 -26.16
CA GLY A 33 24.85 -28.79 -27.62
C GLY A 33 23.97 -27.62 -28.07
N TRP A 34 22.90 -27.29 -27.32
CA TRP A 34 22.11 -26.13 -27.60
C TRP A 34 22.90 -24.82 -27.42
N LEU A 35 23.63 -24.67 -26.32
CA LEU A 35 24.47 -23.49 -26.06
C LEU A 35 25.57 -23.25 -27.10
N ALA A 36 26.04 -24.32 -27.76
CA ALA A 36 27.05 -24.23 -28.81
C ALA A 36 26.48 -23.80 -30.18
N GLN A 37 25.14 -23.79 -30.35
CA GLN A 37 24.51 -23.47 -31.64
C GLN A 37 24.45 -21.95 -31.84
N THR A 38 25.38 -21.42 -32.59
CA THR A 38 25.40 -20.00 -33.01
C THR A 38 24.36 -19.65 -34.08
N PHE A 39 23.79 -20.66 -34.77
CA PHE A 39 22.78 -20.47 -35.83
C PHE A 39 21.46 -19.90 -35.34
N ASP A 40 21.10 -20.03 -34.10
CA ASP A 40 19.86 -19.47 -33.52
C ASP A 40 19.81 -17.96 -33.59
N ARG A 41 20.96 -17.28 -33.64
CA ARG A 41 21.02 -15.81 -33.82
C ARG A 41 20.25 -15.33 -35.06
N PHE A 42 20.25 -16.12 -36.10
CA PHE A 42 19.64 -15.76 -37.42
C PHE A 42 18.28 -16.41 -37.66
N ARG A 43 18.00 -17.55 -37.01
CA ARG A 43 16.80 -18.35 -37.26
C ARG A 43 15.76 -18.27 -36.18
N ASP A 44 16.20 -18.14 -34.93
CA ASP A 44 15.33 -18.07 -33.75
C ASP A 44 15.93 -17.10 -32.72
N ARG A 45 15.69 -15.82 -32.94
CA ARG A 45 16.23 -14.76 -32.06
C ARG A 45 15.83 -14.90 -30.60
N PRO A 46 14.57 -15.28 -30.25
CA PRO A 46 14.21 -15.51 -28.85
C PRO A 46 15.05 -16.57 -28.18
N LEU A 47 15.24 -17.73 -28.80
CA LEU A 47 16.11 -18.79 -28.26
C LEU A 47 17.57 -18.36 -28.12
N TRP A 48 18.07 -17.58 -29.06
CA TRP A 48 19.44 -17.04 -28.96
C TRP A 48 19.56 -16.04 -27.81
N CYS A 49 18.57 -15.15 -27.60
CA CYS A 49 18.54 -14.23 -26.47
C CYS A 49 18.53 -15.02 -25.14
N ALA A 50 17.71 -16.05 -25.03
CA ALA A 50 17.68 -16.93 -23.85
C ALA A 50 19.03 -17.60 -23.59
N GLN A 51 19.74 -18.06 -24.63
CA GLN A 51 21.11 -18.61 -24.50
C GLN A 51 22.08 -17.58 -23.92
N GLN A 52 22.05 -16.33 -24.45
CA GLN A 52 22.93 -15.27 -23.95
C GLN A 52 22.60 -14.91 -22.51
N SER A 53 21.32 -14.82 -22.18
CA SER A 53 20.86 -14.56 -20.80
C SER A 53 21.39 -15.60 -19.82
N LEU A 54 21.30 -16.89 -20.16
CA LEU A 54 21.79 -17.96 -19.29
C LEU A 54 23.32 -17.95 -19.16
N LYS A 55 24.06 -17.65 -20.25
CA LYS A 55 25.51 -17.49 -20.18
C LYS A 55 25.91 -16.35 -19.27
N ASN A 56 25.25 -15.19 -19.44
CA ASN A 56 25.50 -14.02 -18.59
C ASN A 56 25.15 -14.30 -17.11
N ALA A 57 24.01 -14.96 -16.85
CA ALA A 57 23.62 -15.36 -15.51
C ALA A 57 24.68 -16.28 -14.87
N ARG A 58 25.19 -17.28 -15.61
CA ARG A 58 26.25 -18.17 -15.12
C ARG A 58 27.54 -17.44 -14.81
N GLU A 59 27.95 -16.51 -15.67
CA GLU A 59 29.26 -15.87 -15.57
C GLU A 59 29.24 -14.69 -14.58
N GLN A 60 28.15 -13.95 -14.48
CA GLN A 60 28.12 -12.65 -13.81
C GLN A 60 27.18 -12.57 -12.62
N ALA A 61 26.07 -13.36 -12.59
CA ALA A 61 25.15 -13.30 -11.47
C ALA A 61 25.70 -14.03 -10.23
N ASP A 62 25.35 -13.52 -9.07
CA ASP A 62 25.60 -14.21 -7.80
C ASP A 62 24.40 -15.08 -7.40
N ILE A 63 23.17 -14.61 -7.72
CA ILE A 63 21.89 -15.25 -7.44
C ILE A 63 21.02 -15.12 -8.68
N VAL A 64 20.18 -16.11 -8.94
CA VAL A 64 19.16 -16.06 -10.00
C VAL A 64 17.78 -15.99 -9.35
N LEU A 65 16.98 -14.97 -9.70
CA LEU A 65 15.59 -14.87 -9.30
C LEU A 65 14.73 -15.53 -10.39
N TYR A 66 14.03 -16.60 -10.03
CA TYR A 66 13.06 -17.25 -10.90
C TYR A 66 11.65 -16.76 -10.57
N LEU A 67 11.11 -15.89 -11.44
CA LEU A 67 9.77 -15.33 -11.28
C LEU A 67 8.77 -16.26 -11.94
N ALA A 68 7.82 -16.75 -11.16
CA ALA A 68 6.74 -17.61 -11.64
C ALA A 68 5.37 -17.03 -11.28
N ASP A 69 4.38 -17.35 -12.10
CA ASP A 69 2.99 -16.96 -11.84
C ASP A 69 2.40 -17.85 -10.73
N ALA A 70 1.98 -17.24 -9.63
CA ALA A 70 1.37 -17.96 -8.51
C ALA A 70 0.05 -18.64 -8.87
N GLN A 71 -0.64 -18.16 -9.92
CA GLN A 71 -1.90 -18.74 -10.40
C GLN A 71 -1.67 -19.94 -11.33
N ALA A 72 -0.45 -20.11 -11.86
CA ALA A 72 -0.12 -21.24 -12.71
C ALA A 72 0.00 -22.54 -11.88
N ASP A 73 -0.39 -23.65 -12.48
CA ASP A 73 -0.16 -24.97 -11.88
C ASP A 73 1.19 -25.51 -12.36
N PRO A 74 2.22 -25.58 -11.47
CA PRO A 74 3.55 -26.01 -11.86
C PRO A 74 3.63 -27.48 -12.32
N PHE A 75 2.66 -28.32 -11.97
CA PHE A 75 2.62 -29.73 -12.37
C PHE A 75 2.14 -29.94 -13.81
N VAL A 76 1.34 -29.01 -14.33
CA VAL A 76 0.81 -29.11 -15.70
C VAL A 76 1.42 -28.12 -16.69
N SER A 77 2.20 -27.17 -16.20
CA SER A 77 2.89 -26.18 -17.02
C SER A 77 4.08 -26.84 -17.75
N PRO A 78 4.03 -27.01 -19.08
CA PRO A 78 5.04 -27.77 -19.82
C PRO A 78 6.41 -27.06 -19.90
N GLU A 79 6.44 -25.76 -19.64
CA GLU A 79 7.64 -24.92 -19.63
C GLU A 79 8.49 -25.14 -18.38
N VAL A 80 7.90 -25.36 -17.22
CA VAL A 80 8.59 -25.39 -15.92
C VAL A 80 9.76 -26.38 -15.91
N PRO A 81 9.64 -27.65 -16.35
CA PRO A 81 10.78 -28.57 -16.34
C PRO A 81 11.95 -28.12 -17.20
N ALA A 82 11.69 -27.48 -18.35
CA ALA A 82 12.73 -27.00 -19.24
C ALA A 82 13.46 -25.78 -18.65
N GLU A 83 12.71 -24.89 -18.05
CA GLU A 83 13.24 -23.70 -17.36
C GLU A 83 14.10 -24.10 -16.17
N LEU A 84 13.65 -25.03 -15.33
CA LEU A 84 14.41 -25.54 -14.20
C LEU A 84 15.72 -26.22 -14.63
N ALA A 85 15.69 -27.01 -15.70
CA ALA A 85 16.90 -27.61 -16.25
C ALA A 85 17.92 -26.56 -16.74
N ALA A 86 17.40 -25.48 -17.36
CA ALA A 86 18.21 -24.35 -17.80
C ALA A 86 18.80 -23.57 -16.62
N LEU A 87 18.03 -23.33 -15.58
CA LEU A 87 18.48 -22.65 -14.36
C LEU A 87 19.53 -23.48 -13.61
N ALA A 88 19.34 -24.79 -13.51
CA ALA A 88 20.33 -25.70 -12.88
C ALA A 88 21.71 -25.61 -13.55
N TRP A 89 21.77 -25.44 -14.87
CA TRP A 89 23.00 -25.27 -15.60
C TRP A 89 23.79 -24.02 -15.21
N THR A 90 23.15 -22.96 -14.72
CA THR A 90 23.86 -21.77 -14.28
C THR A 90 24.77 -22.04 -13.08
N ASN A 91 24.46 -23.09 -12.32
CA ASN A 91 25.14 -23.44 -11.07
C ASN A 91 25.17 -22.27 -10.05
N LYS A 92 24.07 -21.52 -10.01
CA LYS A 92 23.86 -20.40 -9.08
C LYS A 92 22.72 -20.74 -8.14
N PRO A 93 22.67 -20.16 -6.93
CA PRO A 93 21.50 -20.22 -6.08
C PRO A 93 20.29 -19.67 -6.82
N VAL A 94 19.21 -20.44 -6.92
CA VAL A 94 17.95 -20.03 -7.51
C VAL A 94 16.98 -19.68 -6.39
N VAL A 95 16.44 -18.48 -6.42
CA VAL A 95 15.40 -18.03 -5.50
C VAL A 95 14.09 -17.94 -6.28
N LEU A 96 13.09 -18.70 -5.85
CA LEU A 96 11.75 -18.69 -6.43
C LEU A 96 10.97 -17.50 -5.91
N VAL A 97 10.39 -16.72 -6.82
CA VAL A 97 9.50 -15.59 -6.50
C VAL A 97 8.16 -15.81 -7.19
N LEU A 98 7.13 -16.08 -6.40
CA LEU A 98 5.76 -16.25 -6.90
C LEU A 98 5.07 -14.89 -6.97
N ASN A 99 4.70 -14.48 -8.17
CA ASN A 99 4.05 -13.21 -8.48
C ASN A 99 2.55 -13.42 -8.77
N GLN A 100 1.76 -12.35 -8.79
CA GLN A 100 0.31 -12.38 -9.06
C GLN A 100 -0.51 -13.16 -8.03
N ALA A 101 -0.07 -13.18 -6.79
CA ALA A 101 -0.77 -13.84 -5.70
C ALA A 101 -1.80 -12.95 -4.98
N GLY A 102 -1.84 -11.64 -5.29
CA GLY A 102 -2.67 -10.66 -4.60
C GLY A 102 -2.07 -10.22 -3.25
N LEU A 103 -2.91 -9.68 -2.38
CA LEU A 103 -2.47 -9.22 -1.06
C LEU A 103 -1.90 -10.36 -0.21
N PRO A 104 -0.93 -10.08 0.68
CA PRO A 104 -0.28 -11.08 1.51
C PRO A 104 -1.28 -11.88 2.37
N ASP A 105 -1.16 -13.20 2.31
CA ASP A 105 -1.91 -14.16 3.13
C ASP A 105 -0.96 -15.31 3.51
N ALA A 106 -0.58 -15.39 4.78
CA ALA A 106 0.45 -16.31 5.24
C ALA A 106 0.12 -17.78 4.95
N ALA A 107 -1.14 -18.21 5.14
CA ALA A 107 -1.53 -19.61 4.94
C ALA A 107 -1.56 -20.00 3.46
N ARG A 108 -2.11 -19.11 2.62
CA ARG A 108 -2.13 -19.29 1.17
C ARG A 108 -0.69 -19.27 0.60
N ASP A 109 0.10 -18.33 1.03
CA ASP A 109 1.46 -18.12 0.54
C ASP A 109 2.36 -19.33 0.88
N GLU A 110 2.22 -19.89 2.08
CA GLU A 110 2.90 -21.12 2.48
C GLU A 110 2.47 -22.32 1.62
N ALA A 111 1.18 -22.47 1.37
CA ALA A 111 0.65 -23.53 0.53
C ALA A 111 1.14 -23.44 -0.93
N LEU A 112 1.20 -22.21 -1.48
CA LEU A 112 1.73 -21.95 -2.82
C LEU A 112 3.22 -22.32 -2.91
N ILE A 113 4.02 -21.87 -1.94
CA ILE A 113 5.45 -22.21 -1.88
C ILE A 113 5.65 -23.72 -1.78
N ALA A 114 4.88 -24.41 -0.93
CA ALA A 114 4.97 -25.87 -0.79
C ALA A 114 4.66 -26.59 -2.11
N LYS A 115 3.59 -26.20 -2.80
CA LYS A 115 3.19 -26.74 -4.09
C LYS A 115 4.29 -26.60 -5.16
N TRP A 116 4.88 -25.42 -5.25
CA TRP A 116 5.96 -25.15 -6.21
C TRP A 116 7.25 -25.92 -5.84
N ARG A 117 7.62 -25.98 -4.57
CA ARG A 117 8.78 -26.78 -4.13
C ARG A 117 8.61 -28.26 -4.44
N GLU A 118 7.41 -28.79 -4.26
CA GLU A 118 7.09 -30.18 -4.62
C GLU A 118 7.25 -30.41 -6.13
N ALA A 119 6.72 -29.53 -6.96
CA ALA A 119 6.81 -29.63 -8.43
C ALA A 119 8.26 -29.50 -8.94
N MET A 120 9.07 -28.64 -8.31
CA MET A 120 10.49 -28.50 -8.64
C MET A 120 11.32 -29.73 -8.26
N GLY A 121 10.86 -30.49 -7.29
CA GLY A 121 11.55 -31.71 -6.81
C GLY A 121 12.88 -31.41 -6.12
N LYS A 122 13.56 -32.47 -5.68
CA LYS A 122 14.83 -32.34 -4.92
C LYS A 122 15.97 -31.84 -5.77
N ASP A 123 16.00 -32.20 -7.04
CA ASP A 123 17.12 -31.88 -7.95
C ASP A 123 17.14 -30.41 -8.38
N HIS A 124 16.01 -29.72 -8.26
CA HIS A 124 15.86 -28.31 -8.61
C HIS A 124 15.30 -27.50 -7.45
N ALA A 125 15.43 -27.97 -6.21
CA ALA A 125 14.93 -27.27 -5.04
C ALA A 125 15.50 -25.83 -4.98
N PRO A 126 14.64 -24.80 -4.84
CA PRO A 126 15.11 -23.43 -4.74
C PRO A 126 15.83 -23.21 -3.42
N ALA A 127 16.87 -22.37 -3.44
CA ALA A 127 17.60 -21.96 -2.25
C ALA A 127 16.68 -21.25 -1.25
N ALA A 128 15.76 -20.43 -1.78
CA ALA A 128 14.68 -19.80 -1.02
C ALA A 128 13.43 -19.63 -1.92
N ALA A 129 12.26 -19.44 -1.32
CA ALA A 129 11.02 -19.19 -2.05
C ALA A 129 10.18 -18.13 -1.33
N PHE A 130 9.63 -17.19 -2.09
CA PHE A 130 8.84 -16.07 -1.62
C PHE A 130 7.59 -15.89 -2.47
N VAL A 131 6.52 -15.39 -1.84
CA VAL A 131 5.41 -14.79 -2.55
C VAL A 131 5.59 -13.28 -2.46
N LEU A 132 5.75 -12.63 -3.60
CA LEU A 132 5.97 -11.19 -3.68
C LEU A 132 5.22 -10.62 -4.88
N ASP A 133 3.99 -10.20 -4.65
CA ASP A 133 3.14 -9.65 -5.70
C ASP A 133 3.68 -8.31 -6.22
N GLY A 134 3.75 -8.16 -7.54
CA GLY A 134 4.23 -6.93 -8.19
C GLY A 134 3.32 -5.72 -7.97
N TRP A 135 2.08 -5.90 -7.52
CA TRP A 135 1.06 -4.87 -7.40
C TRP A 135 0.62 -4.59 -5.96
N SER A 136 0.57 -5.64 -5.15
CA SER A 136 -0.06 -5.66 -3.83
C SER A 136 0.95 -6.10 -2.78
N ARG A 137 2.12 -5.46 -2.72
CA ARG A 137 3.17 -5.78 -1.75
C ARG A 137 3.52 -4.60 -0.87
N CYS A 138 3.76 -4.88 0.40
CA CYS A 138 4.31 -3.90 1.33
C CYS A 138 5.82 -3.73 1.12
N TRP A 139 6.33 -2.52 1.35
CA TRP A 139 7.77 -2.27 1.37
C TRP A 139 8.52 -3.13 2.41
N VAL A 140 7.86 -3.52 3.50
CA VAL A 140 8.42 -4.44 4.49
C VAL A 140 8.77 -5.79 3.86
N GLN A 141 7.89 -6.33 3.00
CA GLN A 141 8.15 -7.58 2.28
C GLN A 141 9.32 -7.44 1.29
N GLU A 142 9.44 -6.28 0.63
CA GLU A 142 10.58 -5.99 -0.25
C GLU A 142 11.89 -6.06 0.53
N VAL A 143 11.92 -5.45 1.71
CA VAL A 143 13.12 -5.46 2.58
C VAL A 143 13.42 -6.86 3.11
N GLN A 144 12.41 -7.59 3.60
CA GLN A 144 12.57 -8.97 4.05
C GLN A 144 13.10 -9.88 2.95
N PHE A 145 12.52 -9.78 1.75
CA PHE A 145 12.97 -10.50 0.57
C PHE A 145 14.44 -10.20 0.27
N LEU A 146 14.82 -8.93 0.15
CA LEU A 146 16.20 -8.55 -0.16
C LEU A 146 17.17 -8.99 0.94
N ARG A 147 16.82 -8.85 2.22
CA ARG A 147 17.68 -9.34 3.32
C ARG A 147 17.90 -10.83 3.27
N SER A 148 16.89 -11.60 2.91
CA SER A 148 17.03 -13.06 2.79
C SER A 148 18.01 -13.51 1.68
N LEU A 149 18.26 -12.65 0.68
CA LEU A 149 19.22 -12.97 -0.37
C LEU A 149 20.68 -13.00 0.16
N GLU A 150 20.96 -12.31 1.27
CA GLU A 150 22.33 -12.20 1.81
C GLU A 150 22.96 -13.57 2.08
N GLU A 151 22.22 -14.52 2.66
CA GLU A 151 22.73 -15.84 2.99
C GLU A 151 23.12 -16.68 1.77
N HIS A 152 22.56 -16.36 0.60
CA HIS A 152 22.81 -17.04 -0.66
C HIS A 152 23.95 -16.40 -1.47
N LEU A 153 24.45 -15.24 -1.03
CA LEU A 153 25.60 -14.58 -1.65
C LEU A 153 26.92 -15.20 -1.21
N PRO A 154 27.97 -15.12 -2.04
CA PRO A 154 29.35 -15.42 -1.62
C PRO A 154 29.71 -14.64 -0.35
N GLU A 155 30.35 -15.29 0.60
CA GLU A 155 30.67 -14.69 1.91
C GLU A 155 31.41 -13.34 1.77
N SER A 156 32.31 -13.24 0.82
CA SER A 156 33.08 -12.00 0.53
C SER A 156 32.21 -10.81 0.13
N LYS A 157 31.00 -11.04 -0.36
CA LYS A 157 30.05 -9.99 -0.82
C LYS A 157 29.00 -9.61 0.22
N ARG A 158 28.73 -10.45 1.22
CA ARG A 158 27.65 -10.27 2.19
C ARG A 158 27.73 -8.93 2.93
N ALA A 159 28.89 -8.59 3.46
CA ALA A 159 29.07 -7.35 4.21
C ALA A 159 28.84 -6.09 3.36
N ALA A 160 29.27 -6.10 2.10
CA ALA A 160 29.04 -5.02 1.16
C ALA A 160 27.55 -4.91 0.78
N PHE A 161 26.92 -6.05 0.48
CA PHE A 161 25.49 -6.13 0.20
C PHE A 161 24.64 -5.56 1.33
N ARG A 162 24.91 -5.96 2.59
CA ARG A 162 24.20 -5.48 3.77
C ARG A 162 24.33 -3.97 3.90
N ARG A 163 25.52 -3.38 3.76
CA ARG A 163 25.72 -1.92 3.84
C ARG A 163 24.91 -1.17 2.78
N VAL A 164 24.91 -1.66 1.53
CA VAL A 164 24.14 -1.03 0.44
C VAL A 164 22.65 -1.14 0.71
N LEU A 165 22.18 -2.31 1.13
CA LEU A 165 20.78 -2.55 1.43
C LEU A 165 20.29 -1.69 2.60
N ASP A 166 21.04 -1.66 3.72
CA ASP A 166 20.67 -0.85 4.88
C ASP A 166 20.64 0.64 4.54
N GLY A 167 21.60 1.13 3.73
CA GLY A 167 21.60 2.50 3.24
C GLY A 167 20.38 2.80 2.36
N TRP A 168 20.00 1.90 1.48
CA TRP A 168 18.83 2.04 0.65
C TRP A 168 17.52 2.01 1.47
N VAL A 169 17.40 1.09 2.42
CA VAL A 169 16.24 0.99 3.32
C VAL A 169 16.08 2.29 4.12
N GLU A 170 17.17 2.83 4.68
CA GLU A 170 17.14 4.06 5.46
C GLU A 170 16.74 5.27 4.61
N GLN A 171 17.35 5.41 3.44
CA GLN A 171 17.10 6.57 2.57
C GLN A 171 15.72 6.54 1.91
N THR A 172 15.19 5.35 1.63
CA THR A 172 13.94 5.19 0.89
C THR A 172 12.77 4.91 1.84
N HIS A 173 12.80 3.76 2.53
CA HIS A 173 11.64 3.27 3.27
C HIS A 173 11.49 3.91 4.64
N ASN A 174 12.56 3.95 5.44
CA ASN A 174 12.48 4.53 6.78
C ASN A 174 12.21 6.04 6.72
N THR A 175 12.82 6.73 5.75
CA THR A 175 12.56 8.16 5.53
C THR A 175 11.11 8.40 5.09
N ALA A 176 10.59 7.61 4.15
CA ALA A 176 9.20 7.72 3.72
C ALA A 176 8.22 7.37 4.85
N PHE A 177 8.52 6.35 5.64
CA PHE A 177 7.72 5.96 6.80
C PHE A 177 7.63 7.10 7.82
N ARG A 178 8.77 7.64 8.27
CA ARG A 178 8.81 8.77 9.21
C ARG A 178 8.07 9.99 8.67
N ALA A 179 8.35 10.38 7.43
CA ALA A 179 7.67 11.51 6.78
C ALA A 179 6.15 11.31 6.70
N SER A 180 5.68 10.08 6.48
CA SER A 180 4.25 9.75 6.48
C SER A 180 3.64 9.90 7.87
N MET A 181 4.30 9.40 8.92
CA MET A 181 3.81 9.52 10.29
C MET A 181 3.75 10.98 10.76
N GLU A 182 4.79 11.76 10.47
CA GLU A 182 4.81 13.21 10.77
C GLU A 182 3.72 13.97 10.02
N HIS A 183 3.49 13.62 8.75
CA HIS A 183 2.46 14.28 7.95
C HIS A 183 1.05 13.98 8.48
N LEU A 184 0.74 12.71 8.74
CA LEU A 184 -0.54 12.30 9.33
C LEU A 184 -0.75 12.89 10.73
N ALA A 185 0.31 12.97 11.53
CA ALA A 185 0.26 13.58 12.86
C ALA A 185 -0.13 15.06 12.79
N ARG A 186 0.42 15.80 11.83
CA ARG A 186 0.03 17.20 11.60
C ARG A 186 -1.44 17.33 11.22
N GLY A 187 -1.95 16.45 10.36
CA GLY A 187 -3.37 16.40 9.99
C GLY A 187 -4.26 16.16 11.20
N LEU A 188 -3.92 15.18 12.04
CA LEU A 188 -4.66 14.84 13.26
C LEU A 188 -4.58 15.94 14.33
N ALA A 189 -3.43 16.59 14.50
CA ALA A 189 -3.28 17.72 15.41
C ALA A 189 -4.15 18.90 14.96
N GLY A 190 -4.17 19.19 13.66
CA GLY A 190 -5.06 20.19 13.10
C GLY A 190 -6.54 19.88 13.35
N LEU A 191 -6.93 18.61 13.10
CA LEU A 191 -8.30 18.13 13.38
C LEU A 191 -8.66 18.29 14.87
N ALA A 192 -7.74 17.96 15.76
CA ALA A 192 -7.96 18.09 17.22
C ALA A 192 -8.27 19.52 17.64
N CYS A 193 -7.66 20.50 16.96
CA CYS A 193 -7.81 21.93 17.23
C CYS A 193 -8.94 22.61 16.40
N ASP A 194 -9.53 21.93 15.45
CA ASP A 194 -10.58 22.49 14.60
C ASP A 194 -11.80 22.89 15.42
N ARG A 195 -12.11 24.18 15.39
CA ARG A 195 -13.30 24.76 16.05
C ARG A 195 -13.77 26.01 15.34
N VAL A 196 -15.07 26.23 15.38
CA VAL A 196 -15.71 27.44 14.84
C VAL A 196 -16.53 28.09 15.93
N ALA A 197 -16.24 29.33 16.24
CA ALA A 197 -17.05 30.14 17.16
C ALA A 197 -18.41 30.47 16.54
N VAL A 198 -19.47 30.42 17.35
CA VAL A 198 -20.84 30.64 16.91
C VAL A 198 -21.48 31.68 17.82
N GLU A 199 -21.96 32.74 17.22
CA GLU A 199 -22.78 33.75 17.92
C GLU A 199 -24.24 33.49 17.62
N GLU A 200 -25.02 33.10 18.63
CA GLU A 200 -26.43 32.77 18.48
C GLU A 200 -27.26 33.69 19.35
N SER A 201 -28.33 34.24 18.75
CA SER A 201 -29.33 34.96 19.53
C SER A 201 -30.23 33.97 20.31
N TRP A 202 -30.79 34.42 21.42
CA TRP A 202 -31.75 33.62 22.17
C TRP A 202 -32.99 33.22 21.33
N LEU A 203 -33.39 34.06 20.34
CA LEU A 203 -34.47 33.77 19.41
C LEU A 203 -34.11 32.62 18.46
N ASP A 204 -32.89 32.60 17.92
CA ASP A 204 -32.44 31.52 17.04
C ASP A 204 -32.42 30.17 17.78
N ILE A 205 -31.96 30.19 19.05
CA ILE A 205 -31.94 28.99 19.90
C ILE A 205 -33.37 28.51 20.17
N LEU A 206 -34.30 29.44 20.48
CA LEU A 206 -35.68 29.08 20.74
C LEU A 206 -36.36 28.48 19.51
N MET A 207 -36.21 29.12 18.36
CA MET A 207 -36.78 28.67 17.09
C MET A 207 -36.21 27.32 16.65
N ALA A 208 -34.90 27.13 16.77
CA ALA A 208 -34.24 25.88 16.49
C ALA A 208 -34.78 24.74 17.37
N LYS A 209 -34.93 24.99 18.66
CA LYS A 209 -35.48 24.04 19.63
C LYS A 209 -36.93 23.66 19.36
N MET A 210 -37.76 24.64 18.95
CA MET A 210 -39.15 24.38 18.57
C MET A 210 -39.30 23.52 17.33
N HIS A 211 -38.34 23.59 16.39
CA HIS A 211 -38.36 22.83 15.14
C HIS A 211 -37.50 21.56 15.19
N GLY A 212 -36.83 21.24 16.31
CA GLY A 212 -35.95 20.10 16.43
C GLY A 212 -34.71 20.16 15.48
N LYS A 213 -34.28 21.40 15.16
CA LYS A 213 -33.16 21.67 14.24
C LYS A 213 -32.03 22.42 14.95
N ASN A 214 -30.88 22.47 14.32
CA ASN A 214 -29.81 23.37 14.74
C ASN A 214 -30.10 24.81 14.30
N THR A 215 -29.41 25.77 14.89
CA THR A 215 -29.43 27.14 14.40
C THR A 215 -28.72 27.28 13.06
N PRO A 216 -29.06 28.23 12.20
CA PRO A 216 -28.37 28.49 10.94
C PRO A 216 -26.86 28.70 11.15
N GLN A 217 -26.46 29.38 12.21
CA GLN A 217 -25.07 29.65 12.57
C GLN A 217 -24.31 28.34 12.95
N THR A 218 -24.99 27.42 13.66
CA THR A 218 -24.45 26.10 13.97
C THR A 218 -24.26 25.29 12.69
N GLU A 219 -25.19 25.29 11.75
CA GLU A 219 -25.08 24.58 10.48
C GLU A 219 -23.95 25.15 9.61
N GLU A 220 -23.80 26.47 9.53
CA GLU A 220 -22.69 27.13 8.84
C GLU A 220 -21.33 26.73 9.47
N ALA A 221 -21.26 26.67 10.79
CA ALA A 221 -20.04 26.23 11.48
C ALA A 221 -19.69 24.77 11.16
N ARG A 222 -20.68 23.88 11.12
CA ARG A 222 -20.52 22.47 10.73
C ARG A 222 -20.03 22.34 9.29
N GLU A 223 -20.60 23.13 8.37
CA GLU A 223 -20.17 23.14 6.98
C GLU A 223 -18.72 23.60 6.83
N LYS A 224 -18.31 24.64 7.56
CA LYS A 224 -16.90 25.09 7.59
C LYS A 224 -15.94 24.00 8.07
N LEU A 225 -16.30 23.30 9.16
CA LEU A 225 -15.49 22.18 9.67
C LEU A 225 -15.42 21.03 8.67
N ALA A 226 -16.54 20.68 8.04
CA ALA A 226 -16.59 19.62 7.02
C ALA A 226 -15.70 19.94 5.80
N ARG A 227 -15.76 21.18 5.31
CA ARG A 227 -14.89 21.64 4.22
C ARG A 227 -13.41 21.55 4.58
N ALA A 228 -13.04 22.03 5.78
CA ALA A 228 -11.66 21.97 6.25
C ALA A 228 -11.15 20.52 6.37
N LEU A 229 -12.01 19.60 6.83
CA LEU A 229 -11.68 18.17 6.90
C LEU A 229 -11.41 17.58 5.52
N VAL A 230 -12.31 17.79 4.57
CA VAL A 230 -12.17 17.25 3.20
C VAL A 230 -10.90 17.77 2.53
N GLU A 231 -10.62 19.07 2.64
CA GLU A 231 -9.40 19.66 2.08
C GLU A 231 -8.14 19.09 2.74
N ARG A 232 -8.17 18.88 4.06
CA ARG A 232 -7.05 18.24 4.79
C ARG A 232 -6.84 16.81 4.35
N SER A 233 -7.90 16.01 4.33
CA SER A 233 -7.83 14.59 3.94
C SER A 233 -7.33 14.41 2.51
N ARG A 234 -7.71 15.33 1.61
CA ARG A 234 -7.18 15.39 0.25
C ARG A 234 -5.67 15.67 0.25
N ALA A 235 -5.26 16.73 0.95
CA ALA A 235 -3.86 17.10 1.03
C ALA A 235 -3.01 15.98 1.67
N ASP A 236 -3.56 15.30 2.66
CA ASP A 236 -2.92 14.16 3.31
C ASP A 236 -2.66 13.02 2.32
N MET A 237 -3.65 12.66 1.51
CA MET A 237 -3.51 11.58 0.54
C MET A 237 -2.52 11.95 -0.58
N GLU A 238 -2.64 13.15 -1.15
CA GLU A 238 -1.70 13.66 -2.17
C GLU A 238 -0.26 13.63 -1.65
N LYS A 239 -0.06 14.04 -0.41
CA LYS A 239 1.26 14.05 0.21
C LYS A 239 1.81 12.66 0.48
N LEU A 240 0.96 11.74 0.98
CA LEU A 240 1.34 10.34 1.16
C LEU A 240 1.75 9.68 -0.15
N LEU A 241 0.97 9.87 -1.21
CA LEU A 241 1.32 9.35 -2.55
C LEU A 241 2.67 9.91 -3.02
N ALA A 242 2.89 11.22 -2.86
CA ALA A 242 4.15 11.87 -3.24
C ALA A 242 5.35 11.35 -2.41
N ILE A 243 5.17 11.14 -1.09
CA ILE A 243 6.21 10.58 -0.21
C ILE A 243 6.62 9.17 -0.67
N HIS A 244 5.64 8.37 -1.12
CA HIS A 244 5.88 7.01 -1.60
C HIS A 244 6.19 6.92 -3.11
N GLY A 245 6.29 8.05 -3.82
CA GLY A 245 6.59 8.09 -5.25
C GLY A 245 5.50 7.47 -6.13
N LEU A 246 4.24 7.53 -5.69
CA LEU A 246 3.09 6.99 -6.40
C LEU A 246 2.34 8.09 -7.15
N GLU A 247 1.91 7.79 -8.37
CA GLU A 247 0.99 8.66 -9.10
C GLU A 247 -0.45 8.38 -8.68
N GLY A 248 -1.23 9.44 -8.53
CA GLY A 248 -2.66 9.34 -8.22
C GLY A 248 -3.54 8.98 -9.44
N VAL A 249 -4.83 8.92 -9.21
CA VAL A 249 -5.83 8.58 -10.25
C VAL A 249 -6.17 9.81 -11.10
N PRO A 250 -6.39 9.66 -12.43
CA PRO A 250 -6.77 10.76 -13.30
C PRO A 250 -8.11 11.44 -12.91
N ARG A 251 -8.17 12.76 -13.09
CA ARG A 251 -9.31 13.61 -12.72
C ARG A 251 -10.65 13.17 -13.32
N GLU A 252 -10.64 12.73 -14.59
CA GLU A 252 -11.85 12.30 -15.30
C GLU A 252 -12.51 11.09 -14.61
N LYS A 253 -11.68 10.21 -14.05
CA LYS A 253 -12.16 9.03 -13.29
C LYS A 253 -12.81 9.44 -11.98
N VAL A 254 -12.32 10.50 -11.35
CA VAL A 254 -12.89 11.11 -10.13
C VAL A 254 -14.29 11.62 -10.37
N GLU A 255 -14.43 12.45 -11.39
CA GLU A 255 -15.72 13.08 -11.71
C GLU A 255 -16.79 12.04 -12.06
N SER A 256 -16.42 10.95 -12.74
CA SER A 256 -17.35 9.86 -13.05
C SER A 256 -17.87 9.15 -11.80
N ILE A 257 -17.01 9.00 -10.80
CA ILE A 257 -17.33 8.34 -9.53
C ILE A 257 -18.26 9.19 -8.67
N ILE A 258 -17.97 10.48 -8.56
CA ILE A 258 -18.85 11.42 -7.85
C ILE A 258 -20.27 11.38 -8.43
N LYS A 259 -20.41 11.38 -9.76
CA LYS A 259 -21.71 11.27 -10.43
C LYS A 259 -22.43 9.95 -10.12
N GLU A 260 -21.71 8.84 -10.09
CA GLU A 260 -22.28 7.53 -9.76
C GLU A 260 -22.82 7.48 -8.33
N LEU A 261 -22.09 8.06 -7.39
CA LEU A 261 -22.51 8.14 -5.99
C LEU A 261 -23.73 9.02 -5.77
N GLN A 262 -23.77 10.19 -6.43
CA GLN A 262 -24.96 11.05 -6.42
C GLN A 262 -26.23 10.30 -6.84
N THR A 263 -26.06 9.31 -7.73
CA THR A 263 -27.17 8.48 -8.21
C THR A 263 -27.53 7.36 -7.21
N LYS A 264 -26.56 6.83 -6.47
CA LYS A 264 -26.78 5.71 -5.54
C LYS A 264 -27.28 6.14 -4.15
N GLU A 265 -26.93 7.35 -3.70
CA GLU A 265 -27.33 7.90 -2.40
C GLU A 265 -28.06 9.24 -2.52
N PRO A 266 -29.27 9.26 -3.06
CA PRO A 266 -30.04 10.51 -3.24
C PRO A 266 -30.45 11.18 -1.92
N GLY A 267 -30.26 10.52 -0.77
CA GLY A 267 -30.57 11.05 0.56
C GLY A 267 -29.42 11.79 1.25
N ALA A 268 -28.23 11.81 0.67
CA ALA A 268 -27.12 12.58 1.24
C ALA A 268 -27.35 14.09 1.04
N PRO A 269 -26.89 14.93 2.00
CA PRO A 269 -27.10 16.38 1.90
C PRO A 269 -26.53 16.95 0.61
N PRO A 270 -27.27 17.83 -0.12
CA PRO A 270 -26.80 18.47 -1.34
C PRO A 270 -25.44 19.19 -1.17
N GLU A 271 -25.19 19.70 0.03
CA GLU A 271 -23.97 20.39 0.41
C GLU A 271 -22.73 19.45 0.37
N LEU A 272 -22.91 18.17 0.74
CA LEU A 272 -21.87 17.16 0.64
C LEU A 272 -21.49 16.92 -0.82
N TRP A 273 -22.47 16.84 -1.71
CA TRP A 273 -22.24 16.65 -3.15
C TRP A 273 -21.63 17.88 -3.80
N ALA A 274 -22.05 19.08 -3.39
CA ALA A 274 -21.44 20.33 -3.83
C ALA A 274 -19.98 20.44 -3.36
N LEU A 275 -19.70 20.00 -2.15
CA LEU A 275 -18.35 19.93 -1.59
C LEU A 275 -17.48 18.95 -2.37
N LEU A 276 -17.95 17.74 -2.60
CA LEU A 276 -17.25 16.73 -3.38
C LEU A 276 -17.10 17.12 -4.86
N GLY A 277 -18.11 17.74 -5.47
CA GLY A 277 -18.09 18.23 -6.84
C GLY A 277 -17.21 19.47 -7.03
N GLY A 278 -17.16 20.38 -6.04
CA GLY A 278 -16.26 21.52 -6.02
C GLY A 278 -14.78 21.15 -5.92
N ILE A 279 -14.50 20.01 -5.29
CA ILE A 279 -13.17 19.41 -5.20
C ILE A 279 -12.68 18.90 -6.58
N GLY A 280 -13.59 18.53 -7.49
CA GLY A 280 -13.27 18.06 -8.86
C GLY A 280 -12.57 19.09 -9.75
N SER A 281 -12.43 20.36 -9.32
CA SER A 281 -11.78 21.41 -10.11
C SER A 281 -10.26 21.55 -9.93
N GLY A 282 -9.64 20.75 -9.05
CA GLY A 282 -8.17 20.77 -8.86
C GLY A 282 -7.65 19.56 -8.12
N ALA A 283 -6.77 18.79 -8.75
CA ALA A 283 -5.81 17.82 -8.17
C ALA A 283 -6.36 16.64 -7.33
N LEU A 284 -7.53 16.06 -7.61
CA LEU A 284 -8.10 14.91 -6.90
C LEU A 284 -7.72 13.54 -7.48
N GLY A 285 -6.54 13.40 -8.04
CA GLY A 285 -6.15 12.17 -8.70
C GLY A 285 -6.16 10.90 -7.82
N GLY A 286 -5.95 11.02 -6.51
CA GLY A 286 -5.82 9.86 -5.63
C GLY A 286 -7.08 9.36 -4.94
N LEU A 287 -8.02 10.27 -4.65
CA LEU A 287 -9.15 9.98 -3.76
C LEU A 287 -10.34 9.28 -4.39
N ALA A 288 -10.45 9.35 -5.68
CA ALA A 288 -11.67 9.00 -6.37
C ALA A 288 -11.69 7.60 -6.95
N ALA A 289 -10.56 6.92 -7.01
CA ALA A 289 -10.55 5.51 -7.34
C ALA A 289 -11.37 4.70 -6.33
N ASP A 290 -11.30 5.13 -5.08
CA ASP A 290 -11.98 4.53 -3.95
C ASP A 290 -13.51 4.65 -3.98
N PHE A 291 -14.03 5.68 -4.60
CA PHE A 291 -15.49 5.85 -4.70
C PHE A 291 -16.14 4.87 -5.69
N LYS A 292 -15.40 4.41 -6.68
CA LYS A 292 -15.98 3.60 -7.79
C LYS A 292 -16.42 2.21 -7.36
N SER A 293 -15.83 1.65 -6.32
CA SER A 293 -16.20 0.35 -5.76
C SER A 293 -17.45 0.37 -4.92
N GLY A 294 -18.18 1.49 -4.95
CA GLY A 294 -19.46 1.61 -4.24
C GLY A 294 -19.32 1.97 -2.77
N GLY A 295 -18.18 2.57 -2.38
CA GLY A 295 -17.94 3.26 -1.10
C GLY A 295 -18.36 2.56 0.20
N LEU A 296 -19.23 1.61 0.07
CA LEU A 296 -19.77 0.74 1.10
C LEU A 296 -19.16 -0.66 1.04
N THR A 297 -18.34 -0.93 0.07
CA THR A 297 -17.58 -2.15 -0.09
C THR A 297 -16.10 -1.83 0.04
N PHE A 298 -15.63 -1.92 1.21
CA PHE A 298 -14.33 -2.35 1.72
C PHE A 298 -13.09 -2.35 0.80
N GLY A 299 -12.90 -1.45 -0.11
CA GLY A 299 -11.73 -1.42 -0.94
C GLY A 299 -11.25 -0.01 -1.20
N GLY A 300 -11.79 0.55 -2.18
CA GLY A 300 -11.54 1.93 -2.54
C GLY A 300 -12.42 2.89 -1.77
N GLY A 301 -13.60 2.44 -1.35
CA GLY A 301 -14.38 3.12 -0.34
C GLY A 301 -13.66 3.28 0.98
N ALA A 302 -12.62 2.50 1.28
CA ALA A 302 -11.96 2.68 2.56
C ALA A 302 -10.94 3.81 2.58
N VAL A 303 -10.45 4.32 1.49
CA VAL A 303 -9.65 5.56 1.53
C VAL A 303 -10.54 6.78 1.45
N LEU A 304 -11.61 6.76 0.71
CA LEU A 304 -12.65 7.79 0.85
C LEU A 304 -13.66 7.49 1.95
N GLY A 305 -13.98 6.23 2.21
CA GLY A 305 -14.61 5.86 3.46
C GLY A 305 -13.67 6.07 4.65
N ALA A 306 -12.38 6.06 4.57
CA ALA A 306 -11.43 6.55 5.56
C ALA A 306 -11.13 8.05 5.44
N ILE A 307 -11.45 8.67 4.36
CA ILE A 307 -11.37 10.12 4.17
C ILE A 307 -12.71 10.78 4.46
N LEU A 308 -13.74 10.16 4.05
CA LEU A 308 -15.10 10.52 4.41
C LEU A 308 -15.63 9.59 5.50
N GLY A 309 -14.83 8.58 5.76
CA GLY A 309 -14.74 7.65 6.79
C GLY A 309 -15.93 7.03 7.33
N GLY A 310 -16.30 6.48 8.04
CA GLY A 310 -17.57 6.44 8.68
C GLY A 310 -18.27 7.81 8.66
N LEU A 311 -17.69 8.77 7.88
CA LEU A 311 -18.16 10.09 7.46
C LEU A 311 -19.25 10.04 6.40
N GLY A 312 -19.84 8.88 6.09
CA GLY A 312 -21.14 8.87 5.45
C GLY A 312 -22.06 9.87 6.14
N ALA A 313 -23.15 10.26 5.57
CA ALA A 313 -24.12 11.26 6.07
C ALA A 313 -24.37 11.24 7.59
N TYR A 314 -24.06 10.13 8.28
CA TYR A 314 -24.15 9.96 9.71
C TYR A 314 -23.10 10.77 10.49
N ALA A 315 -21.86 10.77 10.07
CA ALA A 315 -20.80 11.49 10.81
C ALA A 315 -20.86 13.00 10.60
N LEU A 316 -21.22 13.45 9.39
CA LEU A 316 -21.56 14.87 9.15
C LEU A 316 -22.80 15.30 9.94
N GLY A 317 -23.65 14.36 10.36
CA GLY A 317 -24.82 14.63 11.20
C GLY A 317 -24.56 14.65 12.70
N GLN A 318 -23.67 13.80 13.20
CA GLN A 318 -23.50 13.55 14.64
C GLN A 318 -22.07 13.71 15.17
N GLY A 319 -21.05 13.83 14.31
CA GLY A 319 -19.64 13.92 14.71
C GLY A 319 -19.23 15.23 15.38
N TYR A 320 -20.15 16.18 15.53
CA TYR A 320 -19.89 17.49 16.10
C TYR A 320 -20.42 17.59 17.53
N ARG A 321 -19.74 18.40 18.34
CA ARG A 321 -20.25 18.85 19.64
C ARG A 321 -20.24 20.36 19.73
N LYS A 322 -21.23 20.88 20.43
CA LYS A 322 -21.38 22.29 20.73
C LYS A 322 -21.13 22.50 22.23
N LEU A 323 -20.20 23.36 22.56
CA LEU A 323 -19.85 23.63 23.95
C LEU A 323 -19.43 25.07 24.15
N LYS A 324 -19.33 25.49 25.40
CA LYS A 324 -18.78 26.81 25.75
C LYS A 324 -17.30 26.66 26.09
N ARG A 325 -16.46 27.46 25.40
CA ARG A 325 -15.04 27.65 25.72
C ARG A 325 -14.76 29.16 25.82
N ASP A 326 -14.06 29.57 26.87
CA ASP A 326 -13.67 30.97 27.09
C ASP A 326 -14.83 31.98 26.94
N GLY A 327 -16.00 31.57 27.38
CA GLY A 327 -17.23 32.40 27.31
C GLY A 327 -17.94 32.42 25.95
N GLN A 328 -17.34 31.80 24.90
CA GLN A 328 -17.96 31.70 23.56
C GLN A 328 -18.55 30.30 23.33
N THR A 329 -19.62 30.25 22.55
CA THR A 329 -20.15 29.00 22.04
C THR A 329 -19.31 28.56 20.83
N VAL A 330 -18.79 27.34 20.84
CA VAL A 330 -18.00 26.77 19.74
C VAL A 330 -18.59 25.45 19.27
N VAL A 331 -18.45 25.19 17.98
CA VAL A 331 -18.71 23.89 17.36
C VAL A 331 -17.35 23.28 17.03
N GLU A 332 -17.12 22.07 17.45
CA GLU A 332 -15.89 21.32 17.22
C GLU A 332 -16.19 19.84 16.96
N TRP A 333 -15.20 19.09 16.50
CA TRP A 333 -15.31 17.64 16.34
C TRP A 333 -15.45 16.93 17.67
N GLY A 334 -16.38 15.97 17.76
CA GLY A 334 -16.54 15.11 18.93
C GLY A 334 -15.39 14.11 19.08
N PRO A 335 -15.17 13.57 20.30
CA PRO A 335 -14.08 12.63 20.57
C PRO A 335 -14.20 11.33 19.76
N GLU A 336 -15.41 10.81 19.57
CA GLU A 336 -15.66 9.62 18.75
C GLU A 336 -15.24 9.87 17.31
N PHE A 337 -15.59 11.02 16.76
CA PHE A 337 -15.19 11.39 15.42
C PHE A 337 -13.67 11.52 15.26
N LYS A 338 -13.00 12.13 16.22
CA LYS A 338 -11.54 12.24 16.22
C LYS A 338 -10.86 10.87 16.26
N ARG A 339 -11.44 9.90 16.97
CA ARG A 339 -10.98 8.49 16.98
C ARG A 339 -11.15 7.82 15.63
N GLU A 340 -12.31 8.01 14.99
CA GLU A 340 -12.54 7.47 13.63
C GLU A 340 -11.54 8.05 12.62
N GLU A 341 -11.22 9.34 12.73
CA GLU A 341 -10.22 9.94 11.85
C GLU A 341 -8.79 9.44 12.12
N TRP A 342 -8.47 9.07 13.37
CA TRP A 342 -7.24 8.35 13.69
C TRP A 342 -7.17 7.00 12.97
N ARG A 343 -8.25 6.21 13.05
CA ARG A 343 -8.38 4.94 12.30
C ARG A 343 -8.20 5.16 10.80
N ALA A 344 -8.86 6.18 10.27
CA ALA A 344 -8.79 6.55 8.88
C ALA A 344 -7.37 6.92 8.44
N ALA A 345 -6.63 7.66 9.24
CA ALA A 345 -5.24 8.02 8.98
C ALA A 345 -4.34 6.76 8.90
N ALA A 346 -4.53 5.81 9.81
CA ALA A 346 -3.83 4.53 9.82
C ALA A 346 -4.13 3.72 8.55
N MET A 347 -5.41 3.63 8.17
CA MET A 347 -5.82 2.93 6.94
C MET A 347 -5.25 3.58 5.69
N ARG A 348 -5.26 4.92 5.59
CA ARG A 348 -4.63 5.66 4.47
C ARG A 348 -3.17 5.26 4.29
N TYR A 349 -2.42 5.19 5.40
CA TYR A 349 -1.03 4.76 5.33
C TYR A 349 -0.89 3.32 4.83
N LEU A 350 -1.66 2.37 5.38
CA LEU A 350 -1.58 0.96 4.97
C LEU A 350 -1.90 0.79 3.47
N HIS A 351 -2.90 1.50 2.95
CA HIS A 351 -3.22 1.47 1.53
C HIS A 351 -2.06 1.97 0.66
N VAL A 352 -1.47 3.10 1.00
CA VAL A 352 -0.34 3.66 0.24
C VAL A 352 0.91 2.79 0.36
N ALA A 353 1.11 2.16 1.54
CA ALA A 353 2.26 1.29 1.77
C ALA A 353 2.17 -0.06 1.02
N HIS A 354 0.97 -0.50 0.61
CA HIS A 354 0.76 -1.82 0.01
C HIS A 354 0.39 -1.78 -1.47
N LEU A 355 -0.30 -0.74 -1.94
CA LEU A 355 -0.97 -0.77 -3.24
C LEU A 355 -0.28 0.08 -4.31
N GLY A 356 -0.11 -0.49 -5.48
CA GLY A 356 0.41 0.20 -6.66
C GLY A 356 1.92 0.39 -6.74
N ARG A 357 2.70 -0.07 -5.76
CA ARG A 357 4.15 0.14 -5.69
C ARG A 357 4.92 -0.37 -6.90
N GLY A 358 4.54 -1.53 -7.44
CA GLY A 358 5.21 -2.13 -8.59
C GLY A 358 5.05 -1.39 -9.92
N ARG A 359 4.15 -0.40 -10.00
CA ARG A 359 3.90 0.39 -11.21
C ARG A 359 4.14 1.89 -11.04
N GLY A 360 4.52 2.35 -9.85
CA GLY A 360 4.62 3.77 -9.56
C GLY A 360 3.26 4.50 -9.57
N ARG A 361 2.16 3.74 -9.67
CA ARG A 361 0.79 4.26 -9.66
C ARG A 361 -0.01 3.54 -8.59
N TRP A 362 -0.68 4.32 -7.76
CA TRP A 362 -1.60 3.74 -6.80
C TRP A 362 -2.73 2.98 -7.53
N GLN A 363 -3.06 1.79 -7.02
CA GLN A 363 -4.12 0.96 -7.55
C GLN A 363 -5.19 0.73 -6.50
N GLU A 364 -6.42 0.75 -6.97
CA GLU A 364 -7.57 0.39 -6.18
C GLU A 364 -7.56 -1.12 -5.92
N PRO A 365 -7.63 -1.58 -4.66
CA PRO A 365 -7.83 -2.99 -4.37
C PRO A 365 -9.18 -3.43 -4.91
N LEU A 366 -9.27 -4.66 -5.37
CA LEU A 366 -10.57 -5.25 -5.67
C LEU A 366 -11.39 -5.35 -4.36
N PRO A 367 -12.74 -5.27 -4.43
CA PRO A 367 -13.60 -5.26 -3.23
C PRO A 367 -13.36 -6.42 -2.26
N ASP A 368 -12.95 -7.59 -2.77
CA ASP A 368 -12.68 -8.78 -1.98
C ASP A 368 -11.23 -8.87 -1.48
N GLU A 369 -10.36 -7.92 -1.82
CA GLU A 369 -8.93 -7.95 -1.52
C GLU A 369 -8.54 -7.15 -0.27
N GLN A 370 -9.48 -6.47 0.38
CA GLN A 370 -9.16 -5.79 1.63
C GLN A 370 -9.06 -6.77 2.78
N PRO A 371 -7.93 -6.84 3.44
CA PRO A 371 -7.86 -7.67 4.62
C PRO A 371 -8.69 -7.03 5.75
N ALA A 372 -9.79 -7.64 6.11
CA ALA A 372 -10.45 -7.41 7.39
C ALA A 372 -9.42 -7.37 8.55
N LEU A 373 -8.35 -8.13 8.39
CA LEU A 373 -7.20 -8.17 9.27
C LEU A 373 -6.55 -6.79 9.55
N TRP A 374 -6.54 -5.85 8.61
CA TRP A 374 -5.98 -4.52 8.87
C TRP A 374 -6.85 -3.73 9.84
N GLN A 375 -8.16 -3.76 9.63
CA GLN A 375 -9.12 -3.11 10.51
C GLN A 375 -9.08 -3.72 11.90
N ASP A 376 -9.11 -5.06 11.98
CA ASP A 376 -9.06 -5.79 13.25
C ASP A 376 -7.80 -5.42 14.06
N LYS A 377 -6.63 -5.37 13.42
CA LYS A 377 -5.38 -4.99 14.09
C LYS A 377 -5.36 -3.52 14.52
N ILE A 378 -5.89 -2.62 13.70
CA ILE A 378 -6.04 -1.21 14.04
C ILE A 378 -6.96 -1.07 15.26
N ASP A 379 -8.12 -1.71 15.24
CA ASP A 379 -9.13 -1.62 16.29
C ASP A 379 -8.63 -2.23 17.61
N GLU A 380 -7.95 -3.37 17.53
CA GLU A 380 -7.31 -3.99 18.68
C GLU A 380 -6.26 -3.04 19.31
N TRP A 381 -5.41 -2.43 18.49
CA TRP A 381 -4.40 -1.50 18.96
C TRP A 381 -5.02 -0.24 19.57
N MET A 382 -5.99 0.36 18.89
CA MET A 382 -6.70 1.55 19.35
C MET A 382 -7.44 1.31 20.66
N THR A 383 -8.04 0.12 20.84
CA THR A 383 -8.71 -0.25 22.09
C THR A 383 -7.73 -0.33 23.25
N ARG A 384 -6.54 -0.91 23.02
CA ARG A 384 -5.49 -0.98 24.06
C ARG A 384 -4.91 0.38 24.46
N HIS A 385 -4.94 1.37 23.54
CA HIS A 385 -4.31 2.69 23.72
C HIS A 385 -5.32 3.85 23.70
N GLU A 386 -6.60 3.58 23.98
CA GLU A 386 -7.68 4.55 23.90
C GLU A 386 -7.38 5.84 24.64
N SER A 387 -6.95 5.74 25.89
CA SER A 387 -6.63 6.91 26.73
C SER A 387 -5.46 7.74 26.20
N GLU A 388 -4.47 7.11 25.58
CA GLU A 388 -3.33 7.81 24.96
C GLU A 388 -3.78 8.58 23.70
N ILE A 389 -4.63 7.97 22.88
CA ILE A 389 -5.21 8.61 21.69
C ILE A 389 -6.08 9.80 22.09
N GLU A 390 -6.96 9.63 23.08
CA GLU A 390 -7.82 10.71 23.57
C GLU A 390 -6.99 11.89 24.13
N ALA A 391 -5.96 11.60 24.89
CA ALA A 391 -5.05 12.62 25.41
C ALA A 391 -4.28 13.35 24.30
N ALA A 392 -3.88 12.63 23.24
CA ALA A 392 -3.18 13.19 22.09
C ALA A 392 -4.10 14.09 21.23
N LEU A 393 -5.40 13.77 21.18
CA LEU A 393 -6.41 14.51 20.43
C LEU A 393 -7.16 15.57 21.26
N ASP A 394 -6.76 15.79 22.52
CA ASP A 394 -7.28 16.88 23.34
C ASP A 394 -6.72 18.22 22.82
N PRO A 395 -7.58 19.16 22.37
CA PRO A 395 -7.12 20.41 21.77
C PRO A 395 -6.26 21.30 22.68
N GLU A 396 -6.31 21.08 24.00
CA GLU A 396 -5.51 21.84 24.95
C GLU A 396 -4.12 21.22 25.21
N LYS A 397 -3.91 19.97 24.82
CA LYS A 397 -2.69 19.19 25.09
C LYS A 397 -2.06 18.61 23.82
N THR A 398 -2.71 18.82 22.69
CA THR A 398 -2.27 18.25 21.40
C THR A 398 -0.87 18.71 21.03
N ASP A 399 -0.08 17.78 20.54
CA ASP A 399 1.32 17.96 20.17
C ASP A 399 1.62 17.04 18.98
N GLU A 400 1.97 17.63 17.83
CA GLU A 400 2.26 16.88 16.61
C GLU A 400 3.33 15.80 16.82
N THR A 401 4.36 16.10 17.62
CA THR A 401 5.44 15.15 17.88
C THR A 401 4.95 13.94 18.68
N LYS A 402 4.10 14.14 19.66
CA LYS A 402 3.51 13.05 20.45
C LYS A 402 2.59 12.18 19.59
N ILE A 403 1.78 12.80 18.74
CA ILE A 403 0.91 12.09 17.78
C ILE A 403 1.77 11.27 16.82
N ALA A 404 2.85 11.85 16.26
CA ALA A 404 3.75 11.14 15.36
C ALA A 404 4.42 9.92 16.01
N ILE A 405 4.87 10.05 17.25
CA ILE A 405 5.44 8.94 18.03
C ILE A 405 4.40 7.83 18.23
N LEU A 406 3.17 8.20 18.58
CA LEU A 406 2.09 7.25 18.84
C LEU A 406 1.66 6.52 17.55
N LEU A 407 1.53 7.25 16.43
CA LEU A 407 1.28 6.67 15.11
C LEU A 407 2.42 5.75 14.66
N THR A 408 3.66 6.15 14.88
CA THR A 408 4.84 5.33 14.55
C THR A 408 4.79 4.01 15.30
N ARG A 409 4.56 4.06 16.63
CA ARG A 409 4.44 2.86 17.47
C ARG A 409 3.30 1.96 17.00
N MET A 410 2.15 2.54 16.68
CA MET A 410 0.99 1.83 16.15
C MET A 410 1.34 1.10 14.84
N MET A 411 1.89 1.81 13.87
CA MET A 411 2.22 1.23 12.58
C MET A 411 3.33 0.19 12.66
N ASP A 412 4.34 0.40 13.50
CA ASP A 412 5.40 -0.57 13.76
C ASP A 412 4.82 -1.89 14.30
N GLU A 413 3.92 -1.83 15.29
CA GLU A 413 3.28 -3.01 15.85
C GLU A 413 2.36 -3.72 14.85
N ILE A 414 1.60 -2.95 14.06
CA ILE A 414 0.72 -3.50 13.03
C ILE A 414 1.54 -4.18 11.93
N LEU A 415 2.58 -3.52 11.41
CA LEU A 415 3.44 -4.08 10.38
C LEU A 415 4.19 -5.32 10.87
N ALA A 416 4.69 -5.32 12.12
CA ALA A 416 5.30 -6.49 12.72
C ALA A 416 4.33 -7.67 12.88
N GLY A 417 3.06 -7.37 13.17
CA GLY A 417 2.00 -8.38 13.25
C GLY A 417 1.51 -8.89 11.89
N LEU A 418 1.64 -8.09 10.83
CA LEU A 418 1.33 -8.49 9.46
C LEU A 418 2.49 -9.26 8.81
N TYR A 419 3.72 -8.91 9.17
CA TYR A 419 4.95 -9.44 8.57
C TYR A 419 5.87 -9.99 9.66
N PRO A 420 5.68 -11.26 10.10
CA PRO A 420 6.53 -11.90 11.10
C PRO A 420 8.01 -11.85 10.69
N GLY A 421 8.89 -11.52 11.64
CA GLY A 421 10.33 -11.36 11.38
C GLY A 421 10.74 -9.99 10.81
N TRP A 422 9.85 -9.01 10.80
CA TRP A 422 10.17 -7.65 10.37
C TRP A 422 11.16 -6.92 11.29
N LYS A 423 11.21 -7.24 12.59
CA LYS A 423 12.19 -6.66 13.55
C LYS A 423 12.95 -7.73 14.28
#